data_2b7aceebb7c6e6de625179f661cbd244
#
_entry.id   2b7aceebb7c6e6de625179f661cbd244
#
_cell.length_a   1.000
_cell.length_b   1.000
_cell.length_c   1.000
_cell.angle_alpha   90.00
_cell.angle_beta   90.00
_cell.angle_gamma   90.00
#
_symmetry.space_group_name_H-M   'P 1'
#
loop_
_entity.id
_entity.type
_entity.pdbx_description
1 polymer ?
#
loop_
_entity_poly.entity_id
_entity_poly.type
_entity_poly.pdbx_seq_one_letter_code
_entity_poly.pdbx_strand_id
1 'polypeptide(L)'
;SNVSEVATQVKEGAVDCGIIYATAANTYELTVVDRATEDLCGKVIYPAAVMKCGTEAGMTAAQDFLDYLRTSDDAHGVLEDVGFTVLE
;
A
#
# COMPACT_ATOMS: atom_id res chain seq x y z
N SER A 1 6.30 -14.65 11.36
CA SER A 1 6.22 -13.24 11.68
C SER A 1 5.61 -12.44 10.57
N ASN A 2 5.85 -11.15 10.48
CA ASN A 2 5.16 -10.30 9.53
C ASN A 2 6.13 -9.34 8.83
N VAL A 3 5.61 -8.60 7.85
CA VAL A 3 6.42 -7.68 7.03
C VAL A 3 7.10 -6.59 7.88
N SER A 4 6.39 -6.05 8.87
CA SER A 4 6.95 -5.02 9.77
C SER A 4 8.14 -5.54 10.55
N GLU A 5 8.08 -6.78 10.99
CA GLU A 5 9.18 -7.42 11.73
C GLU A 5 10.40 -7.62 10.82
N VAL A 6 10.18 -8.04 9.57
CA VAL A 6 11.27 -8.16 8.59
C VAL A 6 11.93 -6.80 8.37
N ALA A 7 11.14 -5.76 8.15
CA ALA A 7 11.66 -4.41 7.95
C ALA A 7 12.47 -3.92 9.13
N THR A 8 11.99 -4.17 10.35
CA THR A 8 12.67 -3.78 11.57
C THR A 8 14.02 -4.50 11.70
N GLN A 9 14.06 -5.79 11.44
CA GLN A 9 15.31 -6.58 11.53
C GLN A 9 16.35 -6.09 10.52
N VAL A 10 15.93 -5.76 9.31
CA VAL A 10 16.84 -5.21 8.30
C VAL A 10 17.34 -3.83 8.74
N LYS A 11 16.47 -2.98 9.23
CA LYS A 11 16.83 -1.62 9.65
C LYS A 11 17.81 -1.64 10.82
N GLU A 12 17.63 -2.56 11.75
CA GLU A 12 18.49 -2.69 12.93
C GLU A 12 19.81 -3.43 12.64
N GLY A 13 19.95 -4.00 11.45
CA GLY A 13 21.14 -4.75 11.09
C GLY A 13 21.20 -6.15 11.66
N ALA A 14 20.08 -6.66 12.17
CA ALA A 14 20.01 -8.03 12.69
C ALA A 14 20.12 -9.08 11.58
N VAL A 15 19.73 -8.70 10.36
CA VAL A 15 19.87 -9.53 9.16
C VAL A 15 20.43 -8.66 8.04
N ASP A 16 21.01 -9.29 7.03
CA ASP A 16 21.66 -8.57 5.93
C ASP A 16 20.65 -8.02 4.91
N CYS A 17 19.56 -8.74 4.66
CA CYS A 17 18.53 -8.33 3.71
C CYS A 17 17.20 -9.02 4.03
N GLY A 18 16.15 -8.60 3.36
CA GLY A 18 14.82 -9.18 3.51
C GLY A 18 13.94 -8.92 2.30
N ILE A 19 12.83 -9.62 2.21
CA ILE A 19 11.83 -9.45 1.16
C ILE A 19 10.58 -8.85 1.79
N ILE A 20 10.18 -7.67 1.32
CA ILE A 20 9.02 -6.94 1.82
C ILE A 20 8.32 -6.23 0.67
N TYR A 21 7.18 -5.62 0.96
CA TYR A 21 6.50 -4.77 -0.01
C TYR A 21 7.23 -3.45 -0.20
N ALA A 22 7.11 -2.87 -1.39
CA ALA A 22 7.72 -1.56 -1.68
C ALA A 22 7.20 -0.47 -0.74
N THR A 23 5.93 -0.53 -0.35
CA THR A 23 5.35 0.43 0.60
C THR A 23 6.00 0.34 1.98
N ALA A 24 6.33 -0.87 2.44
CA ALA A 24 7.03 -1.06 3.70
C ALA A 24 8.46 -0.54 3.61
N ALA A 25 9.15 -0.79 2.50
CA ALA A 25 10.50 -0.25 2.29
C ALA A 25 10.50 1.27 2.32
N ASN A 26 9.50 1.90 1.73
CA ASN A 26 9.32 3.36 1.77
C ASN A 26 9.09 3.85 3.20
N THR A 27 8.17 3.22 3.94
CA THR A 27 7.82 3.61 5.31
C THR A 27 9.02 3.52 6.27
N TYR A 28 9.82 2.47 6.14
CA TYR A 28 11.00 2.27 7.00
C TYR A 28 12.26 2.88 6.42
N GLU A 29 12.17 3.57 5.28
CA GLU A 29 13.30 4.22 4.62
C GLU A 29 14.44 3.26 4.31
N LEU A 30 14.10 2.06 3.84
CA LEU A 30 15.08 1.04 3.50
C LEU A 30 15.55 1.18 2.06
N THR A 31 16.80 0.79 1.80
CA THR A 31 17.36 0.79 0.45
C THR A 31 16.84 -0.43 -0.32
N VAL A 32 16.25 -0.19 -1.47
CA VAL A 32 15.77 -1.25 -2.36
C VAL A 32 16.91 -1.64 -3.29
N VAL A 33 17.32 -2.92 -3.23
CA VAL A 33 18.39 -3.45 -4.07
C VAL A 33 17.83 -4.03 -5.36
N ASP A 34 16.68 -4.68 -5.27
CA ASP A 34 16.02 -5.30 -6.42
C ASP A 34 14.51 -5.35 -6.20
N ARG A 35 13.77 -5.50 -7.28
CA ARG A 35 12.30 -5.58 -7.23
C ARG A 35 11.82 -6.79 -8.01
N ALA A 36 10.85 -7.50 -7.43
CA ALA A 36 10.16 -8.56 -8.16
C ALA A 36 9.21 -7.93 -9.17
N THR A 37 9.20 -8.48 -10.37
CA THR A 37 8.27 -8.06 -11.42
C THR A 37 7.00 -8.90 -11.37
N GLU A 38 5.97 -8.50 -12.11
CA GLU A 38 4.73 -9.27 -12.20
C GLU A 38 4.98 -10.69 -12.70
N ASP A 39 6.02 -10.89 -13.50
CA ASP A 39 6.39 -12.23 -14.00
C ASP A 39 6.81 -13.16 -12.87
N LEU A 40 7.38 -12.61 -11.81
CA LEU A 40 7.88 -13.40 -10.68
C LEU A 40 6.86 -13.62 -9.58
N CYS A 41 6.07 -12.60 -9.26
CA CYS A 41 5.18 -12.62 -8.09
C CYS A 41 3.70 -12.42 -8.43
N GLY A 42 3.37 -12.23 -9.70
CA GLY A 42 2.02 -11.85 -10.09
C GLY A 42 1.72 -10.40 -9.76
N LYS A 43 0.51 -9.98 -10.09
CA LYS A 43 0.09 -8.60 -9.85
C LYS A 43 -0.44 -8.44 -8.43
N VAL A 44 0.16 -7.55 -7.66
CA VAL A 44 -0.26 -7.26 -6.28
C VAL A 44 -1.27 -6.12 -6.31
N ILE A 45 -2.52 -6.41 -5.94
CA ILE A 45 -3.61 -5.44 -5.98
C ILE A 45 -4.21 -5.29 -4.59
N TYR A 46 -4.45 -4.03 -4.18
CA TYR A 46 -5.15 -3.69 -2.95
C TYR A 46 -6.54 -3.16 -3.32
N PRO A 47 -7.57 -3.97 -3.28
CA PRO A 47 -8.92 -3.51 -3.61
C PRO A 47 -9.55 -2.76 -2.44
N ALA A 48 -10.41 -1.80 -2.77
CA ALA A 48 -11.22 -1.08 -1.80
C ALA A 48 -12.68 -1.14 -2.22
N ALA A 49 -13.57 -1.25 -1.25
CA ALA A 49 -15.00 -1.33 -1.52
C ALA A 49 -15.82 -0.73 -0.39
N VAL A 50 -16.99 -0.22 -0.73
CA VAL A 50 -17.97 0.23 0.25
C VAL A 50 -18.72 -0.98 0.78
N MET A 51 -18.74 -1.11 2.11
CA MET A 51 -19.45 -2.22 2.76
C MET A 51 -20.93 -1.92 2.87
N LYS A 52 -21.75 -2.94 2.67
CA LYS A 52 -23.21 -2.84 2.80
C LYS A 52 -23.59 -3.04 4.26
N CYS A 53 -23.40 -2.00 5.06
CA CYS A 53 -23.70 -2.06 6.49
C CYS A 53 -23.98 -0.65 7.02
N GLY A 54 -24.52 -0.58 8.24
CA GLY A 54 -24.81 0.69 8.89
C GLY A 54 -25.95 1.44 8.26
N THR A 55 -25.85 2.76 8.21
CA THR A 55 -26.91 3.64 7.71
C THR A 55 -26.69 3.99 6.25
N GLU A 56 -27.77 4.41 5.60
CA GLU A 56 -27.71 4.91 4.23
C GLU A 56 -26.78 6.13 4.12
N ALA A 57 -26.83 7.04 5.11
CA ALA A 57 -25.94 8.19 5.17
C ALA A 57 -24.48 7.76 5.29
N GLY A 58 -24.19 6.74 6.10
CA GLY A 58 -22.85 6.21 6.25
C GLY A 58 -22.32 5.58 4.96
N MET A 59 -23.18 4.84 4.24
CA MET A 59 -22.79 4.27 2.95
C MET A 59 -22.54 5.34 1.89
N THR A 60 -23.33 6.41 1.88
CA THR A 60 -23.13 7.54 0.97
C THR A 60 -21.80 8.24 1.26
N ALA A 61 -21.48 8.47 2.53
CA ALA A 61 -20.21 9.07 2.93
C ALA A 61 -19.04 8.18 2.53
N ALA A 62 -19.16 6.86 2.70
CA ALA A 62 -18.12 5.91 2.30
C ALA A 62 -17.91 5.91 0.79
N GLN A 63 -19.00 5.98 0.02
CA GLN A 63 -18.91 6.05 -1.44
C GLN A 63 -18.24 7.36 -1.88
N ASP A 64 -18.55 8.48 -1.24
CA ASP A 64 -17.92 9.76 -1.53
C ASP A 64 -16.42 9.71 -1.26
N PHE A 65 -16.02 9.07 -0.17
CA PHE A 65 -14.61 8.91 0.16
C PHE A 65 -13.90 8.02 -0.87
N LEU A 66 -14.52 6.92 -1.27
CA LEU A 66 -13.97 6.02 -2.29
C LEU A 66 -13.82 6.75 -3.63
N ASP A 67 -14.81 7.53 -4.02
CA ASP A 67 -14.75 8.34 -5.24
C ASP A 67 -13.64 9.39 -5.16
N TYR A 68 -13.46 10.00 -4.00
CA TYR A 68 -12.36 10.93 -3.76
C TYR A 68 -11.01 10.25 -3.96
N LEU A 69 -10.80 9.07 -3.37
CA LEU A 69 -9.56 8.32 -3.53
C LEU A 69 -9.29 7.98 -4.99
N ARG A 70 -10.33 7.72 -5.75
CA ARG A 70 -10.22 7.29 -7.15
C ARG A 70 -9.98 8.46 -8.10
N THR A 71 -10.53 9.63 -7.81
CA THR A 71 -10.54 10.75 -8.75
C THR A 71 -9.71 11.97 -8.34
N SER A 72 -9.36 12.12 -7.07
CA SER A 72 -8.61 13.28 -6.58
C SER A 72 -7.12 13.14 -6.88
N ASP A 73 -6.54 14.15 -7.51
CA ASP A 73 -5.10 14.21 -7.76
C ASP A 73 -4.32 14.28 -6.44
N ASP A 74 -4.86 14.98 -5.44
CA ASP A 74 -4.23 15.07 -4.12
C ASP A 74 -4.17 13.69 -3.44
N ALA A 75 -5.25 12.91 -3.52
CA ALA A 75 -5.27 11.56 -2.96
C ALA A 75 -4.30 10.64 -3.70
N HIS A 76 -4.25 10.73 -5.04
CA HIS A 76 -3.32 9.96 -5.84
C HIS A 76 -1.87 10.30 -5.50
N GLY A 77 -1.58 11.58 -5.29
CA GLY A 77 -0.25 12.03 -4.89
C GLY A 77 0.19 11.44 -3.56
N VAL A 78 -0.69 11.41 -2.57
CA VAL A 78 -0.40 10.82 -1.26
C VAL A 78 -0.11 9.32 -1.39
N LEU A 79 -0.93 8.60 -2.15
CA LEU A 79 -0.75 7.16 -2.35
C LEU A 79 0.56 6.86 -3.09
N GLU A 80 0.87 7.64 -4.12
CA GLU A 80 2.10 7.46 -4.90
C GLU A 80 3.35 7.79 -4.06
N ASP A 81 3.27 8.79 -3.20
CA ASP A 81 4.37 9.17 -2.32
C ASP A 81 4.78 8.04 -1.38
N VAL A 82 3.86 7.20 -0.97
CA VAL A 82 4.16 6.05 -0.10
C VAL A 82 4.38 4.75 -0.87
N GLY A 83 4.37 4.80 -2.18
CA GLY A 83 4.77 3.67 -3.02
C GLY A 83 3.65 2.89 -3.70
N PHE A 84 2.41 3.37 -3.63
CA PHE A 84 1.31 2.75 -4.36
C PHE A 84 1.17 3.32 -5.76
N THR A 85 0.67 2.50 -6.68
CA THR A 85 0.24 2.95 -8.00
C THR A 85 -1.28 2.87 -8.04
N VAL A 86 -1.93 3.98 -8.40
CA VAL A 86 -3.38 4.02 -8.45
C VAL A 86 -3.87 3.46 -9.78
N LEU A 87 -4.74 2.46 -9.72
CA LEU A 87 -5.41 1.88 -10.89
C LEU A 87 -6.78 2.52 -11.04
N GLU A 88 -7.18 2.77 -12.25
CA GLU A 88 -8.50 3.36 -12.54
C GLU A 88 -9.50 2.33 -13.02
#